data_82ec2d5d60fc4efb4d25c6e1816372a2
#
_entry.id   82ec2d5d60fc4efb4d25c6e1816372a2
#
_cell.length_a   1.000
_cell.length_b   1.000
_cell.length_c   1.000
_cell.angle_alpha   90.00
_cell.angle_beta   90.00
_cell.angle_gamma   90.00
#
_symmetry.space_group_name_H-M   'P 1'
#
loop_
_entity.id
_entity.type
_entity.pdbx_description
1 polymer ?
#
loop_
_entity_poly.entity_id
_entity_poly.type
_entity_poly.pdbx_seq_one_letter_code
_entity_poly.pdbx_strand_id
1 'polypeptide(L)'
;MKHIALALGFMATMATAKAQDTLSVLFIGNSFTFMNEMPIMFKEIAASKGKTVHVEYFTEGGKSLEYHSTQEKTYKAIKSRKWDYVVLQELSNTPAQPDSKTEKISLPFFKQLADSVRNNCDCTQIMLYMTWGYKNGNSQWSEINTYETMQARITNTYMRYTDLLQAQVAPVGMVWSQFRTSYPAIELYDPDNFHPSKLGSYLSASTFYAAIFGESPYGALYYAGLDPYTAEMIQLTASQVVLNNLNQWRLVYNNNKLTPAFDVTIKNGQVKFENRSDGYTEIEWDFGNGVVSREVNPTVRLPKGKYTVKLTVKNNCKSRVLFRNIVVD
;
A
#
# COMPACT_ATOMS: atom_id res chain seq x y z
N MET A 1 -6.85 67.92 -10.13
CA MET A 1 -6.58 66.57 -10.62
C MET A 1 -6.16 65.73 -9.42
N LYS A 2 -7.05 64.81 -8.99
CA LYS A 2 -6.77 63.94 -7.81
C LYS A 2 -6.23 62.63 -8.33
N HIS A 3 -4.99 62.26 -7.97
CA HIS A 3 -4.38 60.98 -8.28
C HIS A 3 -4.86 59.93 -7.28
N ILE A 4 -5.61 58.94 -7.74
CA ILE A 4 -6.02 57.74 -6.97
C ILE A 4 -4.88 56.73 -7.18
N ALA A 5 -4.13 56.47 -6.13
CA ALA A 5 -3.15 55.35 -6.11
C ALA A 5 -3.87 54.05 -5.79
N LEU A 6 -3.90 53.14 -6.75
CA LEU A 6 -4.44 51.79 -6.62
C LEU A 6 -3.36 50.92 -5.97
N ALA A 7 -3.55 50.55 -4.70
CA ALA A 7 -2.67 49.58 -4.02
C ALA A 7 -3.07 48.17 -4.42
N LEU A 8 -2.28 47.54 -5.32
CA LEU A 8 -2.40 46.10 -5.60
C LEU A 8 -1.85 45.31 -4.40
N GLY A 9 -2.72 44.73 -3.61
CA GLY A 9 -2.34 43.77 -2.59
C GLY A 9 -1.90 42.43 -3.23
N PHE A 10 -0.60 42.16 -3.13
CA PHE A 10 -0.03 40.85 -3.54
C PHE A 10 -0.43 39.82 -2.48
N MET A 11 -1.47 39.01 -2.71
CA MET A 11 -1.75 37.82 -1.92
C MET A 11 -0.72 36.75 -2.29
N ALA A 12 0.34 36.63 -1.50
CA ALA A 12 1.27 35.51 -1.60
C ALA A 12 0.55 34.24 -1.09
N THR A 13 0.12 33.38 -2.00
CA THR A 13 -0.33 32.04 -1.67
C THR A 13 0.87 31.22 -1.21
N MET A 14 1.09 31.10 0.11
CA MET A 14 2.09 30.20 0.65
C MET A 14 1.61 28.76 0.42
N ALA A 15 2.27 28.05 -0.49
CA ALA A 15 2.09 26.62 -0.66
C ALA A 15 2.48 25.92 0.67
N THR A 16 1.51 25.33 1.33
CA THR A 16 1.76 24.45 2.48
C THR A 16 2.41 23.17 1.96
N ALA A 17 3.68 22.94 2.25
CA ALA A 17 4.31 21.66 2.02
C ALA A 17 3.62 20.62 2.90
N LYS A 18 2.74 19.83 2.29
CA LYS A 18 2.08 18.68 2.94
C LYS A 18 3.16 17.64 3.16
N ALA A 19 3.49 17.32 4.41
CA ALA A 19 4.34 16.17 4.69
C ALA A 19 3.69 14.94 4.06
N GLN A 20 4.32 14.40 3.03
CA GLN A 20 3.80 13.25 2.31
C GLN A 20 4.05 12.01 3.15
N ASP A 21 2.97 11.34 3.57
CA ASP A 21 3.06 10.12 4.35
C ASP A 21 3.77 9.03 3.56
N THR A 22 4.88 8.53 4.09
CA THR A 22 5.59 7.39 3.51
C THR A 22 4.89 6.11 3.97
N LEU A 23 4.25 5.41 3.04
CA LEU A 23 3.68 4.10 3.29
C LEU A 23 4.79 3.05 3.27
N SER A 24 4.78 2.09 4.19
CA SER A 24 5.82 1.06 4.30
C SER A 24 5.27 -0.33 4.01
N VAL A 25 5.94 -1.07 3.12
CA VAL A 25 5.52 -2.41 2.68
C VAL A 25 6.70 -3.37 2.74
N LEU A 26 6.50 -4.50 3.44
CA LEU A 26 7.43 -5.64 3.43
C LEU A 26 6.83 -6.77 2.59
N PHE A 27 7.58 -7.29 1.62
CA PHE A 27 7.22 -8.48 0.88
C PHE A 27 8.02 -9.68 1.39
N ILE A 28 7.33 -10.81 1.66
CA ILE A 28 7.92 -12.09 2.02
C ILE A 28 7.45 -13.12 1.00
N GLY A 29 8.39 -13.79 0.30
CA GLY A 29 8.03 -14.72 -0.76
C GLY A 29 9.25 -15.28 -1.50
N ASN A 30 9.08 -15.57 -2.78
CA ASN A 30 10.11 -16.20 -3.60
C ASN A 30 10.27 -15.48 -4.96
N SER A 31 10.71 -16.22 -5.99
CA SER A 31 10.94 -15.66 -7.33
C SER A 31 9.73 -14.96 -7.93
N PHE A 32 8.50 -15.38 -7.63
CA PHE A 32 7.29 -14.72 -8.09
C PHE A 32 7.15 -13.30 -7.53
N THR A 33 7.81 -13.01 -6.42
CA THR A 33 7.87 -11.68 -5.83
C THR A 33 9.05 -10.86 -6.34
N PHE A 34 10.28 -11.44 -6.39
CA PHE A 34 11.48 -10.63 -6.68
C PHE A 34 11.82 -10.50 -8.16
N MET A 35 11.34 -11.42 -9.02
CA MET A 35 11.70 -11.34 -10.44
C MET A 35 11.35 -9.98 -11.06
N ASN A 36 12.25 -9.53 -11.93
CA ASN A 36 12.19 -8.21 -12.58
C ASN A 36 12.07 -7.05 -11.59
N GLU A 37 12.48 -7.24 -10.33
CA GLU A 37 12.37 -6.23 -9.27
C GLU A 37 10.92 -5.74 -9.06
N MET A 38 9.92 -6.65 -9.08
CA MET A 38 8.51 -6.30 -8.96
C MET A 38 8.18 -5.37 -7.78
N PRO A 39 8.73 -5.55 -6.54
CA PRO A 39 8.49 -4.63 -5.45
C PRO A 39 9.00 -3.21 -5.72
N ILE A 40 10.08 -3.07 -6.50
CA ILE A 40 10.58 -1.76 -6.94
C ILE A 40 9.70 -1.17 -8.03
N MET A 41 9.21 -1.98 -8.99
CA MET A 41 8.22 -1.51 -9.96
C MET A 41 6.97 -0.94 -9.26
N PHE A 42 6.47 -1.60 -8.23
CA PHE A 42 5.36 -1.10 -7.41
C PHE A 42 5.69 0.27 -6.79
N LYS A 43 6.86 0.42 -6.19
CA LYS A 43 7.33 1.70 -5.62
C LYS A 43 7.40 2.80 -6.67
N GLU A 44 7.92 2.51 -7.86
CA GLU A 44 8.07 3.49 -8.93
C GLU A 44 6.72 3.87 -9.57
N ILE A 45 5.78 2.92 -9.72
CA ILE A 45 4.39 3.21 -10.09
C ILE A 45 3.78 4.17 -9.06
N ALA A 46 3.94 3.89 -7.77
CA ALA A 46 3.44 4.75 -6.70
C ALA A 46 4.07 6.15 -6.74
N ALA A 47 5.38 6.24 -6.94
CA ALA A 47 6.10 7.51 -7.06
C ALA A 47 5.59 8.35 -8.25
N SER A 48 5.35 7.73 -9.41
CA SER A 48 4.81 8.41 -10.60
C SER A 48 3.38 8.93 -10.39
N LYS A 49 2.67 8.38 -9.41
CA LYS A 49 1.33 8.82 -8.97
C LYS A 49 1.38 9.75 -7.76
N GLY A 50 2.57 10.27 -7.42
CA GLY A 50 2.77 11.21 -6.32
C GLY A 50 2.66 10.56 -4.93
N LYS A 51 2.90 9.25 -4.78
CA LYS A 51 2.91 8.54 -3.48
C LYS A 51 4.34 8.22 -3.08
N THR A 52 4.67 8.34 -1.80
CA THR A 52 5.97 7.90 -1.27
C THR A 52 5.82 6.54 -0.60
N VAL A 53 6.61 5.55 -1.02
CA VAL A 53 6.59 4.20 -0.47
C VAL A 53 8.00 3.77 -0.06
N HIS A 54 8.11 3.26 1.16
CA HIS A 54 9.28 2.51 1.62
C HIS A 54 9.00 1.02 1.39
N VAL A 55 9.81 0.38 0.57
CA VAL A 55 9.66 -1.03 0.22
C VAL A 55 10.89 -1.81 0.67
N GLU A 56 10.65 -2.90 1.41
CA GLU A 56 11.65 -3.95 1.62
C GLU A 56 11.07 -5.29 1.18
N TYR A 57 11.95 -6.22 0.81
CA TYR A 57 11.53 -7.57 0.50
C TYR A 57 12.56 -8.59 1.02
N PHE A 58 12.03 -9.64 1.65
CA PHE A 58 12.79 -10.78 2.11
C PHE A 58 12.32 -12.01 1.34
N THR A 59 13.06 -12.37 0.31
CA THR A 59 12.66 -13.37 -0.69
C THR A 59 13.80 -14.35 -0.97
N GLU A 60 13.43 -15.61 -1.25
CA GLU A 60 14.40 -16.66 -1.60
C GLU A 60 13.81 -17.53 -2.72
N GLY A 61 14.57 -17.75 -3.80
CA GLY A 61 14.10 -18.50 -4.96
C GLY A 61 13.64 -19.92 -4.63
N GLY A 62 12.44 -20.30 -5.08
CA GLY A 62 11.88 -21.63 -4.87
C GLY A 62 11.51 -21.98 -3.44
N LYS A 63 11.47 -21.02 -2.51
CA LYS A 63 11.13 -21.26 -1.10
C LYS A 63 9.66 -20.99 -0.81
N SER A 64 9.12 -21.79 0.14
CA SER A 64 7.77 -21.69 0.68
C SER A 64 7.71 -20.77 1.90
N LEU A 65 6.51 -20.45 2.38
CA LEU A 65 6.36 -19.80 3.67
C LEU A 65 6.80 -20.68 4.85
N GLU A 66 6.77 -22.01 4.72
CA GLU A 66 7.39 -22.91 5.68
C GLU A 66 8.89 -22.57 5.87
N TYR A 67 9.64 -22.45 4.79
CA TYR A 67 11.04 -22.02 4.87
C TYR A 67 11.15 -20.67 5.57
N HIS A 68 10.39 -19.66 5.15
CA HIS A 68 10.45 -18.32 5.76
C HIS A 68 10.10 -18.33 7.24
N SER A 69 9.19 -19.21 7.67
CA SER A 69 8.77 -19.34 9.08
C SER A 69 9.87 -19.93 9.98
N THR A 70 10.91 -20.52 9.42
CA THR A 70 12.06 -21.04 10.16
C THR A 70 13.28 -20.10 10.15
N GLN A 71 13.24 -19.03 9.35
CA GLN A 71 14.39 -18.13 9.19
C GLN A 71 14.36 -16.96 10.19
N GLU A 72 15.39 -16.83 11.02
CA GLU A 72 15.55 -15.70 11.92
C GLU A 72 15.49 -14.35 11.20
N LYS A 73 16.05 -14.29 9.99
CA LYS A 73 16.06 -13.08 9.15
C LYS A 73 14.65 -12.61 8.78
N THR A 74 13.69 -13.53 8.57
CA THR A 74 12.28 -13.19 8.31
C THR A 74 11.70 -12.43 9.50
N TYR A 75 11.92 -12.93 10.71
CA TYR A 75 11.40 -12.27 11.92
C TYR A 75 12.13 -10.96 12.22
N LYS A 76 13.41 -10.85 11.90
CA LYS A 76 14.15 -9.58 11.97
C LYS A 76 13.55 -8.55 10.99
N ALA A 77 13.23 -8.94 9.76
CA ALA A 77 12.58 -8.07 8.79
C ALA A 77 11.19 -7.63 9.27
N ILE A 78 10.36 -8.53 9.79
CA ILE A 78 9.06 -8.19 10.37
C ILE A 78 9.20 -7.18 11.51
N LYS A 79 10.17 -7.37 12.40
CA LYS A 79 10.39 -6.53 13.60
C LYS A 79 11.17 -5.24 13.32
N SER A 80 11.77 -5.07 12.15
CA SER A 80 12.61 -3.90 11.83
C SER A 80 11.82 -2.59 11.82
N ARG A 81 10.50 -2.68 11.63
CA ARG A 81 9.61 -1.52 11.51
C ARG A 81 8.18 -1.88 11.92
N LYS A 82 7.39 -0.89 12.28
CA LYS A 82 5.92 -1.00 12.28
C LYS A 82 5.45 -0.77 10.84
N TRP A 83 5.23 -1.87 10.13
CA TRP A 83 4.85 -1.86 8.73
C TRP A 83 3.40 -1.41 8.54
N ASP A 84 3.10 -0.69 7.44
CA ASP A 84 1.71 -0.47 7.03
C ASP A 84 1.13 -1.76 6.41
N TYR A 85 1.94 -2.45 5.60
CA TYR A 85 1.57 -3.73 4.99
C TYR A 85 2.71 -4.75 5.09
N VAL A 86 2.35 -6.00 5.35
CA VAL A 86 3.22 -7.16 5.12
C VAL A 86 2.54 -8.09 4.13
N VAL A 87 3.19 -8.31 3.00
CA VAL A 87 2.71 -9.17 1.92
C VAL A 87 3.29 -10.55 2.06
N LEU A 88 2.46 -11.59 2.05
CA LEU A 88 2.84 -12.99 2.17
C LEU A 88 2.54 -13.73 0.85
N GLN A 89 3.58 -14.33 0.24
CA GLN A 89 3.47 -15.10 -1.00
C GLN A 89 4.01 -16.51 -0.80
N GLU A 90 3.17 -17.50 -1.09
CA GLU A 90 3.48 -18.91 -0.97
C GLU A 90 4.16 -19.46 -2.24
N LEU A 91 4.79 -20.64 -2.15
CA LEU A 91 5.36 -21.34 -3.30
C LEU A 91 4.28 -21.61 -4.35
N SER A 92 4.59 -21.30 -5.60
CA SER A 92 3.67 -21.15 -6.73
C SER A 92 2.57 -22.22 -6.89
N ASN A 93 2.90 -23.51 -6.74
CA ASN A 93 1.95 -24.61 -6.93
C ASN A 93 1.31 -25.10 -5.61
N THR A 94 1.81 -24.66 -4.46
CA THR A 94 1.26 -25.08 -3.15
C THR A 94 -0.21 -24.70 -2.99
N PRO A 95 -0.66 -23.46 -3.31
CA PRO A 95 -2.06 -23.08 -3.19
C PRO A 95 -3.01 -23.83 -4.15
N ALA A 96 -2.46 -24.47 -5.20
CA ALA A 96 -3.25 -25.29 -6.13
C ALA A 96 -3.47 -26.73 -5.66
N GLN A 97 -2.84 -27.14 -4.54
CA GLN A 97 -3.04 -28.47 -3.95
C GLN A 97 -4.47 -28.62 -3.39
N PRO A 98 -4.96 -29.88 -3.17
CA PRO A 98 -6.22 -30.11 -2.47
C PRO A 98 -6.25 -29.43 -1.10
N ASP A 99 -7.44 -29.01 -0.67
CA ASP A 99 -7.64 -28.26 0.58
C ASP A 99 -7.09 -29.00 1.80
N SER A 100 -7.35 -30.30 1.91
CA SER A 100 -6.84 -31.13 3.02
C SER A 100 -5.30 -31.19 3.09
N LYS A 101 -4.62 -30.93 1.96
CA LYS A 101 -3.16 -30.84 1.89
C LYS A 101 -2.68 -29.42 2.19
N THR A 102 -3.27 -28.39 1.59
CA THR A 102 -2.90 -27.01 1.83
C THR A 102 -3.06 -26.59 3.29
N GLU A 103 -4.08 -27.10 3.97
CA GLU A 103 -4.29 -26.88 5.41
C GLU A 103 -3.17 -27.44 6.29
N LYS A 104 -2.42 -28.41 5.80
CA LYS A 104 -1.30 -29.02 6.53
C LYS A 104 0.04 -28.41 6.17
N ILE A 105 0.26 -28.11 4.88
CA ILE A 105 1.59 -27.73 4.37
C ILE A 105 1.76 -26.24 4.10
N SER A 106 0.72 -25.42 4.25
CA SER A 106 0.75 -24.00 3.91
C SER A 106 0.06 -23.14 4.97
N LEU A 107 -1.19 -23.41 5.32
CA LEU A 107 -1.94 -22.59 6.27
C LEU A 107 -1.25 -22.38 7.64
N PRO A 108 -0.59 -23.38 8.26
CA PRO A 108 0.11 -23.18 9.54
C PRO A 108 1.20 -22.11 9.46
N PHE A 109 1.90 -22.03 8.34
CA PHE A 109 3.01 -21.08 8.15
C PHE A 109 2.50 -19.68 7.80
N PHE A 110 1.40 -19.57 7.06
CA PHE A 110 0.69 -18.28 6.95
C PHE A 110 0.25 -17.76 8.31
N LYS A 111 -0.34 -18.62 9.17
CA LYS A 111 -0.75 -18.23 10.54
C LYS A 111 0.42 -17.78 11.37
N GLN A 112 1.50 -18.56 11.40
CA GLN A 112 2.69 -18.26 12.19
C GLN A 112 3.31 -16.89 11.83
N LEU A 113 3.44 -16.62 10.51
CA LEU A 113 3.96 -15.33 10.06
C LEU A 113 2.97 -14.18 10.31
N ALA A 114 1.67 -14.41 10.07
CA ALA A 114 0.63 -13.43 10.35
C ALA A 114 0.58 -13.04 11.83
N ASP A 115 0.69 -14.02 12.73
CA ASP A 115 0.74 -13.78 14.18
C ASP A 115 1.99 -12.99 14.57
N SER A 116 3.14 -13.31 13.96
CA SER A 116 4.37 -12.53 14.19
C SER A 116 4.23 -11.07 13.73
N VAL A 117 3.55 -10.83 12.61
CA VAL A 117 3.26 -9.48 12.11
C VAL A 117 2.36 -8.71 13.10
N ARG A 118 1.27 -9.33 13.56
CA ARG A 118 0.34 -8.71 14.52
C ARG A 118 1.00 -8.45 15.88
N ASN A 119 1.82 -9.39 16.36
CA ASN A 119 2.57 -9.22 17.60
C ASN A 119 3.61 -8.09 17.53
N ASN A 120 4.11 -7.76 16.33
CA ASN A 120 4.98 -6.62 16.12
C ASN A 120 4.18 -5.30 16.08
N CYS A 121 3.05 -5.30 15.37
CA CYS A 121 2.12 -4.18 15.29
C CYS A 121 0.75 -4.68 14.82
N ASP A 122 -0.27 -4.56 15.68
CA ASP A 122 -1.65 -4.95 15.42
C ASP A 122 -2.32 -4.13 14.31
N CYS A 123 -1.74 -2.98 14.00
CA CYS A 123 -2.19 -2.09 12.93
C CYS A 123 -1.67 -2.46 11.54
N THR A 124 -0.67 -3.36 11.46
CA THR A 124 -0.12 -3.80 10.18
C THR A 124 -1.15 -4.62 9.42
N GLN A 125 -1.43 -4.22 8.19
CA GLN A 125 -2.31 -4.97 7.30
C GLN A 125 -1.54 -6.17 6.72
N ILE A 126 -2.11 -7.36 6.84
CA ILE A 126 -1.59 -8.56 6.19
C ILE A 126 -2.26 -8.66 4.83
N MET A 127 -1.45 -8.75 3.78
CA MET A 127 -1.93 -8.90 2.42
C MET A 127 -1.41 -10.20 1.81
N LEU A 128 -2.31 -11.04 1.36
CA LEU A 128 -1.96 -12.29 0.69
C LEU A 128 -1.74 -12.00 -0.80
N TYR A 129 -0.62 -12.48 -1.33
CA TYR A 129 -0.30 -12.35 -2.74
C TYR A 129 -0.92 -13.53 -3.50
N MET A 130 -2.14 -13.39 -4.00
CA MET A 130 -2.74 -14.39 -4.86
C MET A 130 -2.01 -14.42 -6.20
N THR A 131 -1.19 -15.44 -6.39
CA THR A 131 -0.42 -15.65 -7.61
C THR A 131 -1.28 -16.24 -8.73
N TRP A 132 -0.67 -16.52 -9.88
CA TRP A 132 -1.30 -17.04 -11.09
C TRP A 132 -1.00 -18.52 -11.30
N GLY A 133 -1.86 -19.21 -12.05
CA GLY A 133 -1.63 -20.57 -12.53
C GLY A 133 -0.52 -20.63 -13.59
N TYR A 134 0.18 -21.75 -13.71
CA TYR A 134 1.12 -21.98 -14.80
C TYR A 134 0.40 -21.87 -16.14
N LYS A 135 1.11 -21.43 -17.18
CA LYS A 135 0.54 -21.13 -18.51
C LYS A 135 -0.31 -22.27 -19.07
N ASN A 136 0.14 -23.51 -18.86
CA ASN A 136 -0.49 -24.74 -19.34
C ASN A 136 -1.00 -25.62 -18.18
N GLY A 137 -1.14 -25.07 -16.97
CA GLY A 137 -1.39 -25.84 -15.77
C GLY A 137 -0.19 -26.68 -15.35
N ASN A 138 -0.39 -27.63 -14.43
CA ASN A 138 0.62 -28.56 -14.00
C ASN A 138 0.29 -29.98 -14.52
N SER A 139 0.99 -30.43 -15.55
CA SER A 139 0.75 -31.71 -16.22
C SER A 139 0.97 -32.94 -15.33
N GLN A 140 1.65 -32.79 -14.18
CA GLN A 140 1.87 -33.87 -13.23
C GLN A 140 0.61 -34.22 -12.41
N TRP A 141 -0.41 -33.33 -12.40
CA TRP A 141 -1.63 -33.50 -11.62
C TRP A 141 -2.86 -33.21 -12.48
N SER A 142 -3.63 -34.24 -12.74
CA SER A 142 -4.80 -34.19 -13.64
C SER A 142 -5.82 -33.11 -13.26
N GLU A 143 -5.95 -32.83 -11.97
CA GLU A 143 -6.93 -31.88 -11.45
C GLU A 143 -6.55 -30.40 -11.67
N ILE A 144 -5.30 -30.14 -12.03
CA ILE A 144 -4.76 -28.80 -12.29
C ILE A 144 -3.91 -28.76 -13.55
N ASN A 145 -4.22 -29.60 -14.52
CA ASN A 145 -3.47 -29.75 -15.77
C ASN A 145 -3.81 -28.71 -16.83
N THR A 146 -4.66 -27.73 -16.52
CA THR A 146 -4.91 -26.52 -17.32
C THR A 146 -4.70 -25.28 -16.48
N TYR A 147 -4.49 -24.14 -17.15
CA TYR A 147 -4.42 -22.85 -16.48
C TYR A 147 -5.66 -22.59 -15.62
N GLU A 148 -6.84 -22.79 -16.21
CA GLU A 148 -8.12 -22.48 -15.61
C GLU A 148 -8.37 -23.28 -14.33
N THR A 149 -8.11 -24.60 -14.37
CA THR A 149 -8.27 -25.47 -13.20
C THR A 149 -7.26 -25.13 -12.10
N MET A 150 -6.02 -24.83 -12.47
CA MET A 150 -4.99 -24.43 -11.52
C MET A 150 -5.33 -23.07 -10.88
N GLN A 151 -5.70 -22.06 -11.69
CA GLN A 151 -6.06 -20.74 -11.20
C GLN A 151 -7.29 -20.79 -10.29
N ALA A 152 -8.30 -21.56 -10.63
CA ALA A 152 -9.50 -21.72 -9.78
C ALA A 152 -9.13 -22.23 -8.38
N ARG A 153 -8.27 -23.26 -8.29
CA ARG A 153 -7.79 -23.77 -6.99
C ARG A 153 -6.97 -22.75 -6.21
N ILE A 154 -6.03 -22.08 -6.88
CA ILE A 154 -5.24 -21.00 -6.26
C ILE A 154 -6.19 -19.94 -5.68
N THR A 155 -7.14 -19.47 -6.47
CA THR A 155 -8.11 -18.45 -6.04
C THR A 155 -8.90 -18.92 -4.82
N ASN A 156 -9.46 -20.12 -4.85
CA ASN A 156 -10.23 -20.68 -3.73
C ASN A 156 -9.40 -20.77 -2.44
N THR A 157 -8.15 -21.24 -2.54
CA THR A 157 -7.25 -21.36 -1.39
C THR A 157 -6.94 -19.99 -0.79
N TYR A 158 -6.57 -19.01 -1.62
CA TYR A 158 -6.25 -17.66 -1.11
C TYR A 158 -7.49 -16.98 -0.51
N MET A 159 -8.67 -17.11 -1.12
CA MET A 159 -9.90 -16.51 -0.57
C MET A 159 -10.26 -17.15 0.78
N ARG A 160 -10.16 -18.48 0.90
CA ARG A 160 -10.37 -19.17 2.18
C ARG A 160 -9.35 -18.70 3.24
N TYR A 161 -8.07 -18.56 2.87
CA TYR A 161 -7.04 -18.08 3.81
C TYR A 161 -7.25 -16.62 4.21
N THR A 162 -7.74 -15.79 3.30
CA THR A 162 -8.12 -14.41 3.58
C THR A 162 -9.13 -14.33 4.72
N ASP A 163 -10.17 -15.18 4.69
CA ASP A 163 -11.18 -15.22 5.74
C ASP A 163 -10.63 -15.80 7.06
N LEU A 164 -9.88 -16.91 7.00
CA LEU A 164 -9.29 -17.55 8.18
C LEU A 164 -8.24 -16.68 8.90
N LEU A 165 -7.52 -15.87 8.15
CA LEU A 165 -6.45 -14.99 8.65
C LEU A 165 -6.92 -13.57 8.90
N GLN A 166 -8.17 -13.22 8.58
CA GLN A 166 -8.64 -11.84 8.59
C GLN A 166 -7.66 -10.91 7.86
N ALA A 167 -7.24 -11.35 6.66
CA ALA A 167 -6.26 -10.67 5.83
C ALA A 167 -6.93 -10.03 4.61
N GLN A 168 -6.19 -9.21 3.90
CA GLN A 168 -6.55 -8.70 2.58
C GLN A 168 -5.89 -9.57 1.50
N VAL A 169 -6.33 -9.46 0.25
CA VAL A 169 -5.70 -10.16 -0.86
C VAL A 169 -5.42 -9.21 -2.03
N ALA A 170 -4.19 -9.26 -2.55
CA ALA A 170 -3.87 -8.67 -3.85
C ALA A 170 -4.18 -9.73 -4.93
N PRO A 171 -5.24 -9.53 -5.75
CA PRO A 171 -5.77 -10.58 -6.63
C PRO A 171 -5.01 -10.65 -7.96
N VAL A 172 -3.68 -10.77 -7.91
CA VAL A 172 -2.82 -10.73 -9.11
C VAL A 172 -3.20 -11.83 -10.09
N GLY A 173 -3.47 -13.05 -9.63
CA GLY A 173 -3.88 -14.15 -10.50
C GLY A 173 -5.20 -13.88 -11.24
N MET A 174 -6.09 -13.07 -10.67
CA MET A 174 -7.34 -12.68 -11.34
C MET A 174 -7.11 -11.59 -12.39
N VAL A 175 -6.23 -10.61 -12.08
CA VAL A 175 -5.80 -9.61 -13.08
C VAL A 175 -5.07 -10.31 -14.23
N TRP A 176 -4.23 -11.28 -13.91
CA TRP A 176 -3.51 -12.11 -14.89
C TRP A 176 -4.48 -12.86 -15.81
N SER A 177 -5.49 -13.52 -15.22
CA SER A 177 -6.53 -14.24 -15.97
C SER A 177 -7.29 -13.31 -16.91
N GLN A 178 -7.74 -12.16 -16.40
CA GLN A 178 -8.47 -11.17 -17.19
C GLN A 178 -7.62 -10.63 -18.34
N PHE A 179 -6.34 -10.31 -18.06
CA PHE A 179 -5.44 -9.78 -19.08
C PHE A 179 -5.16 -10.80 -20.20
N ARG A 180 -4.87 -12.07 -19.82
CA ARG A 180 -4.69 -13.15 -20.80
C ARG A 180 -5.91 -13.35 -21.70
N THR A 181 -7.12 -13.26 -21.14
CA THR A 181 -8.36 -13.40 -21.89
C THR A 181 -8.58 -12.23 -22.85
N SER A 182 -8.29 -11.02 -22.39
CA SER A 182 -8.50 -9.80 -23.19
C SER A 182 -7.43 -9.60 -24.27
N TYR A 183 -6.19 -10.05 -23.99
CA TYR A 183 -5.02 -9.80 -24.84
C TYR A 183 -4.17 -11.07 -25.02
N PRO A 184 -4.71 -12.12 -25.68
CA PRO A 184 -4.07 -13.43 -25.74
C PRO A 184 -2.74 -13.46 -26.50
N ALA A 185 -2.46 -12.45 -27.32
CA ALA A 185 -1.20 -12.32 -28.06
C ALA A 185 -0.06 -11.72 -27.21
N ILE A 186 -0.35 -11.19 -26.02
CA ILE A 186 0.64 -10.56 -25.14
C ILE A 186 1.08 -11.57 -24.08
N GLU A 187 2.38 -11.89 -24.07
CA GLU A 187 2.94 -12.91 -23.19
C GLU A 187 3.31 -12.35 -21.81
N LEU A 188 2.72 -12.93 -20.77
CA LEU A 188 2.99 -12.56 -19.38
C LEU A 188 4.02 -13.48 -18.70
N TYR A 189 4.35 -14.62 -19.29
CA TYR A 189 5.27 -15.59 -18.74
C TYR A 189 6.65 -15.49 -19.35
N ASP A 190 7.65 -15.90 -18.59
CA ASP A 190 8.97 -16.26 -19.11
C ASP A 190 8.88 -17.57 -19.92
N PRO A 191 9.94 -17.93 -20.68
CA PRO A 191 9.96 -19.15 -21.49
C PRO A 191 9.70 -20.45 -20.74
N ASP A 192 9.84 -20.48 -19.42
CA ASP A 192 9.57 -21.65 -18.58
C ASP A 192 8.06 -21.87 -18.31
N ASN A 193 7.18 -20.95 -18.73
CA ASN A 193 5.73 -21.01 -18.62
C ASN A 193 5.15 -20.93 -17.20
N PHE A 194 5.92 -20.50 -16.21
CA PHE A 194 5.41 -20.28 -14.84
C PHE A 194 5.96 -19.02 -14.17
N HIS A 195 7.22 -18.61 -14.40
CA HIS A 195 7.72 -17.35 -13.91
C HIS A 195 7.16 -16.16 -14.69
N PRO A 196 7.12 -14.97 -14.06
CA PRO A 196 6.62 -13.78 -14.72
C PRO A 196 7.67 -13.22 -15.69
N SER A 197 7.26 -12.90 -16.91
CA SER A 197 8.02 -11.98 -17.75
C SER A 197 8.04 -10.58 -17.12
N LYS A 198 8.77 -9.65 -17.73
CA LYS A 198 8.76 -8.25 -17.28
C LYS A 198 7.36 -7.64 -17.30
N LEU A 199 6.54 -8.01 -18.29
CA LEU A 199 5.12 -7.63 -18.37
C LEU A 199 4.31 -8.20 -17.21
N GLY A 200 4.51 -9.49 -16.90
CA GLY A 200 3.85 -10.15 -15.77
C GLY A 200 4.21 -9.53 -14.42
N SER A 201 5.48 -9.17 -14.22
CA SER A 201 5.91 -8.47 -13.01
C SER A 201 5.31 -7.06 -12.92
N TYR A 202 5.22 -6.35 -14.04
CA TYR A 202 4.58 -5.03 -14.09
C TYR A 202 3.07 -5.10 -13.80
N LEU A 203 2.40 -6.15 -14.28
CA LEU A 203 1.00 -6.43 -13.96
C LEU A 203 0.83 -6.67 -12.46
N SER A 204 1.71 -7.45 -11.83
CA SER A 204 1.71 -7.68 -10.39
C SER A 204 1.88 -6.37 -9.63
N ALA A 205 2.86 -5.55 -10.01
CA ALA A 205 3.14 -4.25 -9.40
C ALA A 205 1.94 -3.28 -9.51
N SER A 206 1.29 -3.23 -10.68
CA SER A 206 0.08 -2.43 -10.92
C SER A 206 -1.11 -2.91 -10.07
N THR A 207 -1.23 -4.23 -9.88
CA THR A 207 -2.25 -4.82 -9.00
C THR A 207 -2.02 -4.44 -7.56
N PHE A 208 -0.77 -4.50 -7.07
CA PHE A 208 -0.43 -4.05 -5.71
C PHE A 208 -0.71 -2.57 -5.52
N TYR A 209 -0.44 -1.73 -6.52
CA TYR A 209 -0.81 -0.31 -6.43
C TYR A 209 -2.32 -0.15 -6.20
N ALA A 210 -3.14 -0.78 -7.04
CA ALA A 210 -4.59 -0.71 -6.90
C ALA A 210 -5.08 -1.26 -5.56
N ALA A 211 -4.52 -2.40 -5.10
CA ALA A 211 -4.91 -3.07 -3.87
C ALA A 211 -4.48 -2.32 -2.61
N ILE A 212 -3.33 -1.66 -2.60
CA ILE A 212 -2.79 -0.97 -1.42
C ILE A 212 -3.36 0.45 -1.29
N PHE A 213 -3.51 1.16 -2.40
CA PHE A 213 -3.97 2.56 -2.37
C PHE A 213 -5.48 2.75 -2.57
N GLY A 214 -6.19 1.74 -3.10
CA GLY A 214 -7.59 1.89 -3.51
C GLY A 214 -7.76 2.89 -4.64
N GLU A 215 -6.72 3.11 -5.41
CA GLU A 215 -6.67 4.06 -6.51
C GLU A 215 -6.25 3.37 -7.79
N SER A 216 -6.71 3.89 -8.93
CA SER A 216 -6.34 3.37 -10.23
C SER A 216 -4.85 3.58 -10.53
N PRO A 217 -4.08 2.54 -10.93
CA PRO A 217 -2.74 2.70 -11.45
C PRO A 217 -2.74 3.36 -12.85
N TYR A 218 -3.90 3.41 -13.53
CA TYR A 218 -3.99 4.03 -14.86
C TYR A 218 -3.52 5.50 -14.83
N GLY A 219 -2.72 5.84 -15.83
CA GLY A 219 -2.05 7.13 -15.93
C GLY A 219 -0.76 7.25 -15.08
N ALA A 220 -0.25 6.15 -14.53
CA ALA A 220 1.10 6.13 -13.99
C ALA A 220 2.12 6.27 -15.12
N LEU A 221 3.07 7.20 -14.99
CA LEU A 221 4.07 7.51 -16.03
C LEU A 221 5.34 6.63 -15.95
N TYR A 222 5.40 5.71 -15.01
CA TYR A 222 6.46 4.71 -14.93
C TYR A 222 6.02 3.45 -15.65
N TYR A 223 6.70 3.10 -16.73
CA TYR A 223 6.39 1.95 -17.59
C TYR A 223 7.41 0.82 -17.49
N ALA A 224 8.39 0.91 -16.60
CA ALA A 224 9.46 -0.06 -16.43
C ALA A 224 10.25 -0.36 -17.74
N GLY A 225 10.31 0.56 -18.70
CA GLY A 225 10.90 0.33 -20.02
C GLY A 225 10.08 -0.60 -20.93
N LEU A 226 8.81 -0.80 -20.62
CA LEU A 226 7.84 -1.48 -21.48
C LEU A 226 7.27 -0.48 -22.50
N ASP A 227 6.63 -1.02 -23.54
CA ASP A 227 5.81 -0.21 -24.44
C ASP A 227 4.69 0.48 -23.64
N PRO A 228 4.56 1.83 -23.72
CA PRO A 228 3.59 2.58 -22.93
C PRO A 228 2.15 2.11 -23.13
N TYR A 229 1.74 1.81 -24.35
CA TYR A 229 0.39 1.35 -24.66
C TYR A 229 0.08 0.02 -23.94
N THR A 230 0.99 -0.95 -24.02
CA THR A 230 0.86 -2.24 -23.32
C THR A 230 0.84 -2.06 -21.79
N ALA A 231 1.68 -1.17 -21.27
CA ALA A 231 1.70 -0.88 -19.84
C ALA A 231 0.38 -0.24 -19.36
N GLU A 232 -0.19 0.67 -20.12
CA GLU A 232 -1.50 1.29 -19.82
C GLU A 232 -2.65 0.27 -19.85
N MET A 233 -2.63 -0.68 -20.79
CA MET A 233 -3.59 -1.79 -20.81
C MET A 233 -3.51 -2.63 -19.54
N ILE A 234 -2.30 -2.90 -19.04
CA ILE A 234 -2.07 -3.59 -17.76
C ILE A 234 -2.62 -2.76 -16.59
N GLN A 235 -2.29 -1.47 -16.54
CA GLN A 235 -2.78 -0.56 -15.49
C GLN A 235 -4.31 -0.52 -15.46
N LEU A 236 -4.95 -0.44 -16.63
CA LEU A 236 -6.41 -0.40 -16.74
C LEU A 236 -7.04 -1.72 -16.29
N THR A 237 -6.47 -2.87 -16.70
CA THR A 237 -6.96 -4.19 -16.27
C THR A 237 -6.84 -4.37 -14.76
N ALA A 238 -5.71 -3.99 -14.16
CA ALA A 238 -5.52 -4.01 -12.70
C ALA A 238 -6.55 -3.12 -12.00
N SER A 239 -6.78 -1.90 -12.51
CA SER A 239 -7.80 -0.99 -12.00
C SER A 239 -9.20 -1.64 -11.99
N GLN A 240 -9.63 -2.19 -13.13
CA GLN A 240 -10.96 -2.77 -13.28
C GLN A 240 -11.18 -3.98 -12.37
N VAL A 241 -10.24 -4.93 -12.34
CA VAL A 241 -10.39 -6.16 -11.55
C VAL A 241 -10.34 -5.87 -10.04
N VAL A 242 -9.47 -4.98 -9.61
CA VAL A 242 -9.29 -4.69 -8.18
C VAL A 242 -10.39 -3.77 -7.67
N LEU A 243 -10.58 -2.61 -8.30
CA LEU A 243 -11.41 -1.54 -7.74
C LEU A 243 -12.91 -1.80 -7.86
N ASN A 244 -13.34 -2.57 -8.87
CA ASN A 244 -14.75 -2.94 -9.01
C ASN A 244 -15.17 -4.03 -8.01
N ASN A 245 -14.22 -4.68 -7.31
CA ASN A 245 -14.47 -5.84 -6.46
C ASN A 245 -13.80 -5.73 -5.07
N LEU A 246 -13.67 -4.53 -4.50
CA LEU A 246 -12.95 -4.29 -3.24
C LEU A 246 -13.41 -5.20 -2.09
N ASN A 247 -14.72 -5.38 -1.93
CA ASN A 247 -15.28 -6.23 -0.88
C ASN A 247 -14.90 -7.72 -1.09
N GLN A 248 -14.86 -8.19 -2.34
CA GLN A 248 -14.44 -9.55 -2.66
C GLN A 248 -12.99 -9.79 -2.22
N TRP A 249 -12.10 -8.83 -2.44
CA TRP A 249 -10.69 -8.93 -2.08
C TRP A 249 -10.41 -8.56 -0.62
N ARG A 250 -11.44 -8.29 0.19
CA ARG A 250 -11.31 -7.81 1.59
C ARG A 250 -10.44 -6.55 1.70
N LEU A 251 -10.39 -5.76 0.63
CA LEU A 251 -9.68 -4.49 0.62
C LEU A 251 -10.52 -3.45 1.35
N VAL A 252 -10.46 -3.51 2.66
CA VAL A 252 -11.04 -2.49 3.52
C VAL A 252 -9.98 -1.41 3.66
N TYR A 253 -10.15 -0.33 2.92
CA TYR A 253 -9.38 0.88 3.21
C TYR A 253 -9.90 1.40 4.54
N ASN A 254 -9.25 0.97 5.61
CA ASN A 254 -9.51 1.54 6.91
C ASN A 254 -9.35 3.04 6.77
N ASN A 255 -10.44 3.78 6.97
CA ASN A 255 -10.47 5.23 7.12
C ASN A 255 -9.72 5.68 8.41
N ASN A 256 -8.73 4.92 8.86
CA ASN A 256 -7.68 5.35 9.78
C ASN A 256 -6.78 6.38 9.09
N LYS A 257 -7.44 7.26 8.30
CA LYS A 257 -6.84 8.41 7.67
C LYS A 257 -6.55 9.43 8.75
N LEU A 258 -5.44 9.24 9.42
CA LEU A 258 -4.93 10.22 10.36
C LEU A 258 -4.48 11.44 9.55
N THR A 259 -5.32 12.46 9.50
CA THR A 259 -5.05 13.67 8.71
C THR A 259 -5.04 14.88 9.63
N PRO A 260 -3.86 15.47 9.93
CA PRO A 260 -3.81 16.73 10.66
C PRO A 260 -4.32 17.88 9.79
N ALA A 261 -5.24 18.67 10.34
CA ALA A 261 -5.76 19.88 9.71
C ALA A 261 -6.26 20.85 10.77
N PHE A 262 -6.15 22.15 10.53
CA PHE A 262 -6.73 23.17 11.40
C PHE A 262 -6.95 24.50 10.68
N ASP A 263 -7.89 25.27 11.23
CA ASP A 263 -8.10 26.66 10.92
C ASP A 263 -7.51 27.54 12.03
N VAL A 264 -7.16 28.79 11.69
CA VAL A 264 -6.64 29.77 12.65
C VAL A 264 -7.34 31.11 12.47
N THR A 265 -7.75 31.70 13.59
CA THR A 265 -8.29 33.05 13.62
C THR A 265 -7.44 33.91 14.58
N ILE A 266 -7.00 35.07 14.10
CA ILE A 266 -6.16 35.99 14.87
C ILE A 266 -6.93 37.29 15.08
N LYS A 267 -7.08 37.73 16.35
CA LYS A 267 -7.75 38.98 16.71
C LYS A 267 -7.08 39.58 17.95
N ASN A 268 -6.53 40.79 17.83
CA ASN A 268 -5.94 41.54 18.95
C ASN A 268 -4.89 40.75 19.74
N GLY A 269 -3.99 40.03 19.07
CA GLY A 269 -2.96 39.20 19.67
C GLY A 269 -3.49 37.86 20.29
N GLN A 270 -4.79 37.61 20.25
CA GLN A 270 -5.39 36.34 20.60
C GLN A 270 -5.48 35.45 19.34
N VAL A 271 -4.92 34.26 19.41
CA VAL A 271 -4.90 33.29 18.33
C VAL A 271 -5.74 32.08 18.74
N LYS A 272 -6.85 31.87 18.02
CA LYS A 272 -7.72 30.71 18.21
C LYS A 272 -7.43 29.69 17.12
N PHE A 273 -7.15 28.47 17.54
CA PHE A 273 -6.98 27.32 16.66
C PHE A 273 -8.23 26.46 16.69
N GLU A 274 -8.72 26.09 15.53
CA GLU A 274 -9.85 25.17 15.37
C GLU A 274 -9.38 23.91 14.68
N ASN A 275 -9.37 22.81 15.41
CA ASN A 275 -8.93 21.52 14.91
C ASN A 275 -9.91 20.99 13.85
N ARG A 276 -9.37 20.56 12.71
CA ARG A 276 -10.08 19.92 11.59
C ARG A 276 -9.47 18.54 11.26
N SER A 277 -8.66 18.02 12.19
CA SER A 277 -8.01 16.74 11.99
C SER A 277 -9.00 15.58 12.07
N ASP A 278 -8.69 14.52 11.32
CA ASP A 278 -9.52 13.32 11.23
C ASP A 278 -8.76 12.08 11.74
N GLY A 279 -9.46 11.13 12.36
CA GLY A 279 -8.94 9.82 12.75
C GLY A 279 -7.94 9.81 13.91
N TYR A 280 -7.87 10.86 14.73
CA TYR A 280 -6.95 10.96 15.87
C TYR A 280 -7.59 10.53 17.18
N THR A 281 -6.76 10.07 18.12
CA THR A 281 -7.08 9.84 19.53
C THR A 281 -6.31 10.78 20.45
N GLU A 282 -5.15 11.27 19.98
CA GLU A 282 -4.32 12.23 20.71
C GLU A 282 -3.98 13.42 19.82
N ILE A 283 -3.89 14.61 20.45
CA ILE A 283 -3.55 15.86 19.79
C ILE A 283 -2.54 16.64 20.64
N GLU A 284 -1.57 17.27 19.97
CA GLU A 284 -0.60 18.15 20.60
C GLU A 284 -0.23 19.28 19.66
N TRP A 285 -0.30 20.50 20.19
CA TRP A 285 0.08 21.73 19.54
C TRP A 285 1.40 22.24 20.11
N ASP A 286 2.30 22.69 19.24
CA ASP A 286 3.44 23.53 19.57
C ASP A 286 3.32 24.81 18.77
N PHE A 287 3.22 25.95 19.45
CA PHE A 287 2.95 27.25 18.82
C PHE A 287 4.23 27.94 18.32
N GLY A 288 5.39 27.28 18.43
CA GLY A 288 6.67 27.82 17.94
C GLY A 288 7.30 28.90 18.84
N ASN A 289 6.80 29.02 20.09
CA ASN A 289 7.31 29.93 21.13
C ASN A 289 7.67 29.20 22.43
N GLY A 290 7.78 27.87 22.40
CA GLY A 290 8.01 27.03 23.57
C GLY A 290 6.75 26.66 24.35
N VAL A 291 5.58 27.17 23.96
CA VAL A 291 4.29 26.82 24.57
C VAL A 291 3.65 25.68 23.81
N VAL A 292 3.16 24.67 24.52
CA VAL A 292 2.46 23.52 23.98
C VAL A 292 1.05 23.41 24.57
N SER A 293 0.11 22.79 23.85
CA SER A 293 -1.25 22.51 24.33
C SER A 293 -1.70 21.13 23.82
N ARG A 294 -2.57 20.48 24.62
CA ARG A 294 -3.27 19.25 24.23
C ARG A 294 -4.79 19.45 24.14
N GLU A 295 -5.24 20.68 24.23
CA GLU A 295 -6.64 21.00 24.01
C GLU A 295 -7.01 20.78 22.53
N VAL A 296 -8.24 20.37 22.27
CA VAL A 296 -8.71 20.14 20.90
C VAL A 296 -8.70 21.43 20.10
N ASN A 297 -9.18 22.53 20.71
CA ASN A 297 -9.28 23.85 20.08
C ASN A 297 -8.65 24.92 20.98
N PRO A 298 -7.32 25.00 21.06
CA PRO A 298 -6.66 25.93 21.97
C PRO A 298 -6.82 27.39 21.53
N THR A 299 -6.81 28.26 22.53
CA THR A 299 -6.71 29.71 22.32
C THR A 299 -5.50 30.22 23.10
N VAL A 300 -4.56 30.84 22.43
CA VAL A 300 -3.32 31.35 23.03
C VAL A 300 -3.12 32.83 22.72
N ARG A 301 -2.42 33.53 23.61
CA ARG A 301 -2.01 34.90 23.34
C ARG A 301 -0.56 34.88 22.86
N LEU A 302 -0.35 35.32 21.63
CA LEU A 302 0.97 35.41 21.03
C LEU A 302 1.33 36.89 20.80
N PRO A 303 2.53 37.32 21.18
CA PRO A 303 3.05 38.63 20.80
C PRO A 303 3.11 38.82 19.28
N LYS A 304 3.21 40.08 18.84
CA LYS A 304 3.44 40.40 17.43
C LYS A 304 4.68 39.65 16.92
N GLY A 305 4.54 38.88 15.81
CA GLY A 305 5.64 38.10 15.28
C GLY A 305 5.22 37.05 14.26
N LYS A 306 6.21 36.29 13.80
CA LYS A 306 6.02 35.13 12.90
C LYS A 306 6.23 33.83 13.70
N TYR A 307 5.33 32.89 13.55
CA TYR A 307 5.34 31.61 14.28
C TYR A 307 5.18 30.45 13.32
N THR A 308 5.92 29.39 13.54
CA THR A 308 5.69 28.09 12.88
C THR A 308 4.95 27.19 13.87
N VAL A 309 3.66 27.06 13.65
CA VAL A 309 2.81 26.19 14.48
C VAL A 309 2.94 24.76 13.97
N LYS A 310 3.19 23.84 14.91
CA LYS A 310 3.25 22.40 14.67
C LYS A 310 2.04 21.74 15.34
N LEU A 311 1.19 21.11 14.55
CA LEU A 311 0.13 20.23 15.05
C LEU A 311 0.58 18.78 14.90
N THR A 312 0.65 18.05 16.00
CA THR A 312 0.87 16.59 16.03
C THR A 312 -0.43 15.90 16.40
N VAL A 313 -0.88 14.97 15.58
CA VAL A 313 -2.01 14.10 15.88
C VAL A 313 -1.55 12.65 15.86
N LYS A 314 -2.11 11.81 16.76
CA LYS A 314 -1.78 10.38 16.86
C LYS A 314 -3.05 9.57 16.99
N ASN A 315 -2.98 8.33 16.56
CA ASN A 315 -3.86 7.24 16.96
C ASN A 315 -3.01 6.03 17.37
N ASN A 316 -3.62 4.92 17.68
CA ASN A 316 -2.90 3.72 18.12
C ASN A 316 -1.83 3.24 17.12
N CYS A 317 -1.99 3.61 15.84
CA CYS A 317 -1.20 3.09 14.73
C CYS A 317 -0.15 4.09 14.21
N LYS A 318 -0.46 5.38 14.22
CA LYS A 318 0.31 6.40 13.49
C LYS A 318 0.41 7.70 14.26
N SER A 319 1.46 8.46 13.93
CA SER A 319 1.62 9.87 14.31
C SER A 319 1.79 10.69 13.04
N ARG A 320 1.10 11.83 12.95
CA ARG A 320 1.18 12.77 11.83
C ARG A 320 1.41 14.17 12.32
N VAL A 321 2.15 14.94 11.53
CA VAL A 321 2.52 16.31 11.87
C VAL A 321 2.14 17.23 10.72
N LEU A 322 1.57 18.40 11.06
CA LEU A 322 1.34 19.51 10.16
C LEU A 322 2.06 20.74 10.67
N PHE A 323 2.86 21.36 9.81
CA PHE A 323 3.47 22.67 10.09
C PHE A 323 2.71 23.75 9.31
N ARG A 324 2.42 24.88 9.98
CA ARG A 324 1.81 26.05 9.35
C ARG A 324 2.41 27.33 9.91
N ASN A 325 2.85 28.19 9.01
CA ASN A 325 3.33 29.53 9.38
C ASN A 325 2.15 30.48 9.56
N ILE A 326 2.16 31.24 10.64
CA ILE A 326 1.21 32.30 10.95
C ILE A 326 1.93 33.60 11.26
N VAL A 327 1.26 34.72 11.04
CA VAL A 327 1.76 36.07 11.38
C VAL A 327 0.75 36.70 12.33
N VAL A 328 1.23 37.17 13.47
CA VAL A 328 0.45 37.94 14.47
C VAL A 328 0.86 39.40 14.35
N ASP A 329 -0.10 40.24 14.02
CA ASP A 329 0.10 41.71 13.81
C ASP A 329 -0.04 42.51 15.10
#